data_67705eddbf3f6234aa48885dc17cb4c3
#
_entry.id   67705eddbf3f6234aa48885dc17cb4c3
#
_cell.length_a   1.000
_cell.length_b   1.000
_cell.length_c   1.000
_cell.angle_alpha   90.00
_cell.angle_beta   90.00
_cell.angle_gamma   90.00
#
_symmetry.space_group_name_H-M   'P 1'
#
loop_
_entity.id
_entity.type
_entity.pdbx_description
1 polymer ?
#
loop_
_entity_poly.entity_id
_entity_poly.type
_entity_poly.pdbx_seq_one_letter_code
_entity_poly.pdbx_strand_id
1 'polypeptide(L)'
;MTKIKVTFSDGSRRVLKSPCELENIDKNREAKFVMDNLQVYQGYCDGEVDEDGDFCIMQTIHGIGLPFKRLLGWCYVTPCRNKKGAL
;
A
#
# COMPACT_ATOMS: atom_id res chain seq x y z
N MET A 1 -10.96 -15.29 -5.51
CA MET A 1 -9.99 -14.23 -5.66
C MET A 1 -8.68 -14.60 -5.00
N THR A 2 -7.61 -14.41 -5.71
CA THR A 2 -6.29 -14.84 -5.23
C THR A 2 -5.61 -13.71 -4.47
N LYS A 3 -5.09 -14.04 -3.31
CA LYS A 3 -4.31 -13.09 -2.53
C LYS A 3 -2.84 -13.29 -2.84
N ILE A 4 -2.10 -12.20 -2.87
CA ILE A 4 -0.68 -12.24 -3.17
C ILE A 4 0.08 -12.10 -1.87
N LYS A 5 0.98 -13.05 -1.62
CA LYS A 5 1.83 -13.00 -0.44
C LYS A 5 3.21 -12.58 -0.85
N VAL A 6 3.79 -11.68 -0.07
CA VAL A 6 5.14 -11.20 -0.34
C VAL A 6 5.97 -11.26 0.92
N THR A 7 7.28 -11.41 0.74
CA THR A 7 8.24 -11.31 1.82
C THR A 7 9.09 -10.08 1.54
N PHE A 8 9.08 -9.15 2.46
CA PHE A 8 9.86 -7.92 2.29
C PHE A 8 11.30 -8.13 2.73
N SER A 9 12.15 -7.18 2.40
CA SER A 9 13.58 -7.30 2.66
C SER A 9 13.89 -7.39 4.16
N ASP A 10 12.99 -6.94 5.03
CA ASP A 10 13.17 -7.05 6.47
C ASP A 10 12.72 -8.42 7.01
N GLY A 11 12.32 -9.32 6.12
CA GLY A 11 11.89 -10.65 6.51
C GLY A 11 10.41 -10.78 6.83
N SER A 12 9.69 -9.68 6.87
CA SER A 12 8.27 -9.74 7.20
C SER A 12 7.48 -10.31 6.02
N ARG A 13 6.44 -11.08 6.35
CA ARG A 13 5.57 -11.66 5.35
C ARG A 13 4.21 -10.99 5.45
N ARG A 14 3.68 -10.62 4.31
CA ARG A 14 2.39 -9.94 4.27
C ARG A 14 1.55 -10.45 3.13
N VAL A 15 0.25 -10.39 3.32
CA VAL A 15 -0.71 -10.64 2.26
C VAL A 15 -1.14 -9.29 1.73
N LEU A 16 -0.96 -9.07 0.45
CA LEU A 16 -1.29 -7.79 -0.15
C LEU A 16 -2.79 -7.68 -0.37
N LYS A 17 -3.31 -6.49 -0.14
CA LYS A 17 -4.68 -6.16 -0.52
C LYS A 17 -4.71 -5.90 -2.01
N SER A 18 -5.85 -6.20 -2.62
CA SER A 18 -6.04 -5.97 -4.04
C SER A 18 -5.95 -4.49 -4.37
N PRO A 19 -5.46 -4.13 -5.56
CA PRO A 19 -5.46 -2.72 -5.98
C PRO A 19 -6.83 -2.06 -5.88
N CYS A 20 -7.90 -2.79 -6.15
CA CYS A 20 -9.24 -2.20 -6.09
C CYS A 20 -9.66 -1.84 -4.67
N GLU A 21 -8.94 -2.31 -3.66
CA GLU A 21 -9.19 -1.93 -2.28
C GLU A 21 -8.49 -0.64 -1.89
N LEU A 22 -7.72 -0.06 -2.82
CA LEU A 22 -6.98 1.17 -2.51
C LEU A 22 -7.93 2.30 -2.13
N GLU A 23 -9.12 2.32 -2.70
CA GLU A 23 -10.08 3.38 -2.39
C GLU A 23 -10.50 3.35 -0.91
N ASN A 24 -10.29 2.24 -0.23
CA ASN A 24 -10.65 2.09 1.18
C ASN A 24 -9.47 2.29 2.12
N ILE A 25 -8.33 2.73 1.59
CA ILE A 25 -7.14 2.88 2.42
C ILE A 25 -7.34 3.95 3.49
N ASP A 26 -6.79 3.69 4.66
CA ASP A 26 -6.79 4.68 5.74
C ASP A 26 -5.65 5.65 5.47
N LYS A 27 -5.98 6.86 5.07
CA LYS A 27 -4.98 7.85 4.69
C LYS A 27 -4.13 8.33 5.85
N ASN A 28 -4.49 7.95 7.06
CA ASN A 28 -3.71 8.29 8.25
C ASN A 28 -2.74 7.17 8.64
N ARG A 29 -2.70 6.10 7.88
CA ARG A 29 -1.81 4.97 8.16
C ARG A 29 -0.83 4.81 7.01
N GLU A 30 0.43 4.66 7.37
CA GLU A 30 1.47 4.43 6.39
C GLU A 30 1.34 3.04 5.78
N ALA A 31 1.57 2.93 4.49
CA ALA A 31 1.40 1.68 3.78
C ALA A 31 2.56 1.41 2.84
N LYS A 32 2.70 0.18 2.43
CA LYS A 32 3.66 -0.25 1.42
C LYS A 32 2.91 -0.61 0.16
N PHE A 33 3.41 -0.16 -0.96
CA PHE A 33 2.80 -0.37 -2.27
C PHE A 33 3.76 -1.14 -3.14
N VAL A 34 3.33 -2.29 -3.62
CA VAL A 34 4.19 -3.18 -4.41
C VAL A 34 3.73 -3.09 -5.86
N MET A 35 4.65 -2.67 -6.72
CA MET A 35 4.36 -2.52 -8.14
C MET A 35 4.61 -3.84 -8.87
N ASP A 36 4.17 -3.91 -10.11
CA ASP A 36 4.28 -5.14 -10.91
C ASP A 36 5.73 -5.54 -11.20
N ASN A 37 6.67 -4.61 -11.05
CA ASN A 37 8.09 -4.91 -11.19
C ASN A 37 8.73 -5.23 -9.84
N LEU A 38 7.91 -5.42 -8.81
CA LEU A 38 8.33 -5.75 -7.45
C LEU A 38 9.04 -4.61 -6.73
N GLN A 39 8.99 -3.40 -7.26
CA GLN A 39 9.46 -2.22 -6.55
C GLN A 39 8.47 -1.91 -5.44
N VAL A 40 8.98 -1.58 -4.26
CA VAL A 40 8.16 -1.28 -3.09
C VAL A 40 8.30 0.19 -2.75
N TYR A 41 7.17 0.87 -2.60
CA TYR A 41 7.14 2.26 -2.19
C TYR A 41 6.38 2.34 -0.87
N GLN A 42 6.78 3.22 -0.01
CA GLN A 42 6.20 3.34 1.33
C GLN A 42 5.81 4.78 1.59
N GLY A 43 4.61 4.97 2.13
CA GLY A 43 4.14 6.30 2.44
C GLY A 43 2.65 6.30 2.70
N TYR A 44 2.08 7.49 2.67
CA TYR A 44 0.64 7.69 2.89
C TYR A 44 -0.06 7.94 1.57
N CYS A 45 -1.26 7.41 1.43
CA CYS A 45 -2.02 7.58 0.20
C CYS A 45 -3.47 7.87 0.57
N ASP A 46 -4.11 8.72 -0.20
CA ASP A 46 -5.51 9.06 0.03
C ASP A 46 -6.47 8.12 -0.71
N GLY A 47 -5.93 7.17 -1.46
CA GLY A 47 -6.77 6.19 -2.16
C GLY A 47 -7.34 6.71 -3.46
N GLU A 48 -6.94 7.88 -3.89
CA GLU A 48 -7.48 8.49 -5.11
C GLU A 48 -6.59 8.22 -6.30
N VAL A 49 -7.22 7.99 -7.44
CA VAL A 49 -6.51 7.84 -8.70
C VAL A 49 -6.92 9.03 -9.56
N ASP A 50 -5.93 9.77 -10.05
CA ASP A 50 -6.23 10.97 -10.82
C ASP A 50 -6.62 10.63 -12.26
N GLU A 51 -6.89 11.67 -13.05
CA GLU A 51 -7.35 11.45 -14.41
C GLU A 51 -6.28 10.86 -15.32
N ASP A 52 -5.01 10.90 -14.90
CA ASP A 52 -3.93 10.28 -15.66
C ASP A 52 -3.77 8.81 -15.27
N GLY A 53 -4.53 8.34 -14.31
CA GLY A 53 -4.43 6.97 -13.86
C GLY A 53 -3.35 6.75 -12.82
N ASP A 54 -2.89 7.82 -12.18
CA ASP A 54 -1.83 7.73 -11.17
C ASP A 54 -2.40 7.92 -9.78
N PHE A 55 -1.82 7.21 -8.82
CA PHE A 55 -2.11 7.45 -7.42
C PHE A 55 -0.87 8.06 -6.78
N CYS A 56 -1.08 8.88 -5.76
CA CYS A 56 0.00 9.63 -5.14
C CYS A 56 0.32 9.07 -3.77
N ILE A 57 1.60 8.88 -3.52
CA ILE A 57 2.10 8.43 -2.22
C ILE A 57 2.89 9.59 -1.62
N MET A 58 2.49 10.02 -0.43
CA MET A 58 3.21 11.07 0.28
C MET A 58 4.28 10.44 1.16
N GLN A 59 5.50 10.83 0.89
CA GLN A 59 6.63 10.45 1.71
C GLN A 59 7.10 11.72 2.40
N THR A 60 7.68 11.62 3.51
CA THR A 60 8.18 12.72 4.34
C THR A 60 7.82 14.13 3.88
N ILE A 61 8.53 14.65 2.87
CA ILE A 61 8.35 16.03 2.41
C ILE A 61 7.94 16.15 0.98
N HIS A 62 7.74 15.04 0.27
CA HIS A 62 7.33 15.13 -1.13
C HIS A 62 6.48 13.92 -1.50
N GLY A 63 5.78 14.06 -2.61
CA GLY A 63 4.90 13.01 -3.10
C GLY A 63 5.45 12.37 -4.35
N ILE A 64 5.01 11.14 -4.59
CA ILE A 64 5.38 10.39 -5.78
C ILE A 64 4.09 9.92 -6.43
N GLY A 65 3.97 10.14 -7.74
CA GLY A 65 2.84 9.61 -8.49
C GLY A 65 3.22 8.30 -9.15
N LEU A 66 2.37 7.29 -9.00
CA LEU A 66 2.62 5.96 -9.56
C LEU A 66 1.41 5.50 -10.35
N PRO A 67 1.66 4.77 -11.47
CA PRO A 67 0.54 4.32 -12.29
C PRO A 67 -0.24 3.23 -11.58
N PHE A 68 -1.52 3.48 -11.37
CA PHE A 68 -2.39 2.56 -10.63
C PHE A 68 -2.46 1.19 -11.30
N LYS A 69 -2.48 1.16 -12.62
CA LYS A 69 -2.61 -0.11 -13.35
C LYS A 69 -1.39 -1.01 -13.18
N ARG A 70 -0.29 -0.47 -12.66
CA ARG A 70 0.90 -1.26 -12.40
C ARG A 70 1.03 -1.66 -10.94
N LEU A 71 0.05 -1.29 -10.13
CA LEU A 71 0.04 -1.66 -8.72
C LEU A 71 -0.34 -3.14 -8.59
N LEU A 72 0.55 -3.92 -8.01
CA LEU A 72 0.29 -5.33 -7.77
C LEU A 72 -0.59 -5.51 -6.54
N GLY A 73 -0.32 -4.73 -5.51
CA GLY A 73 -1.09 -4.76 -4.28
C GLY A 73 -0.44 -3.88 -3.22
N TRP A 74 -1.07 -3.81 -2.06
CA TRP A 74 -0.57 -2.94 -1.00
C TRP A 74 -0.93 -3.50 0.37
N CYS A 75 -0.21 -3.05 1.39
CA CYS A 75 -0.52 -3.42 2.77
C CYS A 75 -0.04 -2.31 3.69
N TYR A 76 -0.60 -2.27 4.90
CA TYR A 76 -0.15 -1.27 5.87
C TYR A 76 1.23 -1.66 6.41
N VAL A 77 2.02 -0.66 6.76
CA VAL A 77 3.35 -0.89 7.31
C VAL A 77 3.24 -1.66 8.62
N THR A 78 2.35 -1.21 9.50
CA THR A 78 2.09 -1.93 10.73
C THR A 78 0.85 -2.75 10.57
N PRO A 79 0.90 -4.05 10.92
CA PRO A 79 -0.31 -4.86 10.81
C PRO A 79 -1.37 -4.33 11.76
N CYS A 80 -2.60 -4.59 11.41
CA CYS A 80 -3.73 -4.23 12.27
C CYS A 80 -3.64 -5.05 13.53
N ARG A 81 -3.49 -4.37 14.67
CA ARG A 81 -3.51 -5.07 15.90
C ARG A 81 -4.84 -5.02 16.43
N ASN A 82 -5.27 -5.91 16.87
CA ASN A 82 -6.52 -5.82 17.46
C ASN A 82 -6.45 -5.31 18.73
N LYS A 83 -6.62 -4.71 18.79
CA LYS A 83 -6.37 -4.28 19.73
C LYS A 83 -6.67 -4.73 20.84
N LYS A 84 -6.63 -5.54 20.80
CA LYS A 84 -6.58 -6.00 21.70
C LYS A 84 -5.90 -5.91 22.39
N GLY A 85 -5.88 -5.79 22.25
CA GLY A 85 -5.25 -5.70 22.94
C GLY A 85 -4.79 -5.04 23.29
N ALA A 86 -4.90 -4.63 23.03
CA ALA A 86 -4.45 -3.97 23.42
C ALA A 86 -4.56 -3.64 24.36
N LEU A 87 -4.91 -3.73 24.52
CA LEU A 87 -4.78 -3.57 25.33
C LEU A 87 -4.69 -3.56 25.80
#